data_24acf19b81eadbf8d5971e54bf1a7a3e
#
_entry.id   24acf19b81eadbf8d5971e54bf1a7a3e
#
_cell.length_a   1.000
_cell.length_b   1.000
_cell.length_c   1.000
_cell.angle_alpha   90.00
_cell.angle_beta   90.00
_cell.angle_gamma   90.00
#
_symmetry.space_group_name_H-M   'P 1'
#
loop_
_entity.id
_entity.type
_entity.pdbx_description
1 polymer ?
#
loop_
_entity_poly.entity_id
_entity_poly.type
_entity_poly.pdbx_seq_one_letter_code
_entity_poly.pdbx_strand_id
1 'polypeptide(L)'
;IRDVIQQEESGVNHRVISIKDKNGQAKKIGVLEIPSFYLNYKARRAGEDYRSVSIDTENALKALNQQNIDGLVVDLRDDPGGSLDEVAKMIGLFIKSGPLVQIRDNRGNIQVYEDEDKGKQLYTGPMTVLINQGSASASEIFAAAIQDYGRGLIVGSTSTGKGSAQIQLDNLALGSATLTQRKFYRITGGSTQNKGVVPDVRLVNIYEGMEFGERSMKNPLAWDTIRAAPYQPAGNYSRETLQSLNALSQQRQAANAQFAYLSQLNRIRNEEDDKKPVKLDINDRRTFRKNIEAKMLAAENARRQANGESPYSTWTAYQAAQDAELEVRSRLKQAERPKLPESEAFVIEAANVMLDAQTANNQRP
;
A
#
# COMPACT_ATOMS: atom_id res chain seq x y z
N ILE A 1 -2.33 27.72 -18.61
CA ILE A 1 -2.35 26.48 -19.40
C ILE A 1 -2.37 25.37 -18.36
N ARG A 2 -3.45 24.63 -18.27
CA ARG A 2 -3.51 23.43 -17.46
C ARG A 2 -2.91 22.31 -18.30
N ASP A 3 -1.78 21.76 -17.89
CA ASP A 3 -1.30 20.52 -18.45
C ASP A 3 -2.31 19.43 -18.15
N VAL A 4 -2.82 18.79 -19.19
CA VAL A 4 -3.64 17.59 -19.03
C VAL A 4 -2.69 16.50 -18.53
N ILE A 5 -2.86 16.05 -17.29
CA ILE A 5 -2.16 14.86 -16.80
C ILE A 5 -2.55 13.74 -17.75
N GLN A 6 -1.61 13.26 -18.55
CA GLN A 6 -1.89 12.20 -19.49
C GLN A 6 -2.25 10.96 -18.66
N GLN A 7 -3.34 10.29 -19.01
CA GLN A 7 -3.79 9.06 -18.32
C GLN A 7 -2.69 7.98 -18.28
N GLU A 8 -1.75 8.06 -19.20
CA GLU A 8 -0.57 7.20 -19.26
C GLU A 8 0.41 7.40 -18.10
N GLU A 9 0.43 8.59 -17.49
CA GLU A 9 1.37 8.92 -16.41
C GLU A 9 0.91 8.44 -15.03
N SER A 10 -0.38 8.11 -14.88
CA SER A 10 -1.00 7.72 -13.61
C SER A 10 -1.48 6.26 -13.58
N GLY A 11 -1.04 5.43 -14.54
CA GLY A 11 -1.44 4.04 -14.64
C GLY A 11 -0.56 3.07 -13.85
N VAL A 12 -0.86 1.78 -13.98
CA VAL A 12 -0.04 0.69 -13.44
C VAL A 12 1.38 0.77 -13.98
N ASN A 13 2.35 0.70 -13.09
CA ASN A 13 3.77 0.56 -13.42
C ASN A 13 4.29 -0.82 -13.04
N HIS A 14 5.22 -1.35 -13.82
CA HIS A 14 5.89 -2.60 -13.48
C HIS A 14 7.38 -2.54 -13.82
N ARG A 15 8.17 -3.28 -13.05
CA ARG A 15 9.61 -3.43 -13.25
C ARG A 15 10.11 -4.72 -12.62
N VAL A 16 11.33 -5.11 -12.94
CA VAL A 16 12.01 -6.23 -12.28
C VAL A 16 13.20 -5.71 -11.51
N ILE A 17 13.33 -6.17 -10.27
CA ILE A 17 14.51 -5.94 -9.43
C ILE A 17 15.24 -7.27 -9.21
N SER A 18 16.54 -7.21 -8.94
CA SER A 18 17.33 -8.37 -8.56
C SER A 18 17.75 -8.25 -7.11
N ILE A 19 17.39 -9.25 -6.29
CA ILE A 19 17.82 -9.36 -4.90
C ILE A 19 18.50 -10.69 -4.66
N LYS A 20 19.31 -10.81 -3.62
CA LYS A 20 19.93 -12.08 -3.25
C LYS A 20 19.10 -12.74 -2.16
N ASP A 21 18.82 -14.05 -2.31
CA ASP A 21 18.23 -14.84 -1.24
C ASP A 21 19.27 -15.14 -0.13
N LYS A 22 18.86 -15.82 0.94
CA LYS A 22 19.71 -16.18 2.07
C LYS A 22 20.93 -17.03 1.70
N ASN A 23 20.91 -17.68 0.55
CA ASN A 23 22.02 -18.50 0.01
C ASN A 23 22.94 -17.69 -0.91
N GLY A 24 22.69 -16.37 -1.07
CA GLY A 24 23.41 -15.49 -1.99
C GLY A 24 23.01 -15.63 -3.46
N GLN A 25 21.95 -16.40 -3.78
CA GLN A 25 21.48 -16.62 -5.14
C GLN A 25 20.63 -15.44 -5.61
N ALA A 26 20.95 -14.90 -6.77
CA ALA A 26 20.17 -13.80 -7.36
C ALA A 26 18.76 -14.29 -7.74
N LYS A 27 17.74 -13.52 -7.33
CA LYS A 27 16.34 -13.73 -7.61
C LYS A 27 15.77 -12.53 -8.35
N LYS A 28 14.99 -12.78 -9.39
CA LYS A 28 14.27 -11.75 -10.15
C LYS A 28 12.90 -11.54 -9.55
N ILE A 29 12.65 -10.37 -9.01
CA ILE A 29 11.37 -10.03 -8.39
C ILE A 29 10.64 -9.01 -9.25
N GLY A 30 9.45 -9.38 -9.73
CA GLY A 30 8.53 -8.43 -10.34
C GLY A 30 7.98 -7.47 -9.28
N VAL A 31 7.91 -6.21 -9.62
CA VAL A 31 7.27 -5.19 -8.80
C VAL A 31 6.15 -4.57 -9.63
N LEU A 32 4.94 -4.60 -9.10
CA LEU A 32 3.74 -4.08 -9.72
C LEU A 32 3.19 -2.95 -8.84
N GLU A 33 3.30 -1.71 -9.30
CA GLU A 33 2.87 -0.53 -8.57
C GLU A 33 1.47 -0.11 -9.05
N ILE A 34 0.50 -0.09 -8.15
CA ILE A 34 -0.90 0.24 -8.44
C ILE A 34 -1.23 1.57 -7.75
N PRO A 35 -1.38 2.67 -8.50
CA PRO A 35 -1.63 3.99 -7.91
C PRO A 35 -3.09 4.20 -7.49
N SER A 36 -4.04 3.49 -8.11
CA SER A 36 -5.47 3.49 -7.78
C SER A 36 -6.21 2.43 -8.58
N PHE A 37 -7.44 2.10 -8.18
CA PHE A 37 -8.32 1.21 -8.96
C PHE A 37 -9.15 2.03 -9.97
N TYR A 38 -8.45 2.60 -10.95
CA TYR A 38 -9.03 3.49 -11.96
C TYR A 38 -9.80 2.74 -13.05
N LEU A 39 -10.78 3.45 -13.63
CA LEU A 39 -11.56 3.03 -14.77
C LEU A 39 -12.03 4.25 -15.57
N ASN A 40 -11.85 4.25 -16.87
CA ASN A 40 -12.42 5.25 -17.75
C ASN A 40 -13.92 4.95 -17.97
N TYR A 41 -14.78 5.38 -17.04
CA TYR A 41 -16.22 5.17 -17.08
C TYR A 41 -16.89 5.74 -18.33
N LYS A 42 -16.37 6.87 -18.87
CA LYS A 42 -16.95 7.53 -20.04
C LYS A 42 -16.76 6.67 -21.30
N ALA A 43 -15.54 6.24 -21.57
CA ALA A 43 -15.22 5.39 -22.71
C ALA A 43 -15.94 4.02 -22.59
N ARG A 44 -15.93 3.40 -21.39
CA ARG A 44 -16.65 2.13 -21.14
C ARG A 44 -18.15 2.25 -21.45
N ARG A 45 -18.81 3.34 -21.02
CA ARG A 45 -20.25 3.57 -21.32
C ARG A 45 -20.50 3.81 -22.79
N ALA A 46 -19.57 4.42 -23.50
CA ALA A 46 -19.65 4.66 -24.95
C ALA A 46 -19.39 3.39 -25.78
N GLY A 47 -18.94 2.29 -25.16
CA GLY A 47 -18.51 1.08 -25.88
C GLY A 47 -17.20 1.27 -26.64
N GLU A 48 -16.40 2.27 -26.28
CA GLU A 48 -15.10 2.55 -26.84
C GLU A 48 -14.01 1.73 -26.11
N ASP A 49 -12.82 1.65 -26.70
CA ASP A 49 -11.65 1.12 -26.00
C ASP A 49 -11.35 1.97 -24.78
N TYR A 50 -11.15 1.33 -23.62
CA TYR A 50 -10.92 2.04 -22.37
C TYR A 50 -9.76 1.43 -21.59
N ARG A 51 -9.07 2.30 -20.85
CA ARG A 51 -8.08 1.89 -19.87
C ARG A 51 -8.73 1.62 -18.52
N SER A 52 -8.23 0.58 -17.86
CA SER A 52 -8.56 0.29 -16.47
C SER A 52 -7.39 -0.41 -15.78
N VAL A 53 -7.40 -0.38 -14.45
CA VAL A 53 -6.35 -1.01 -13.66
C VAL A 53 -6.26 -2.52 -13.91
N SER A 54 -7.38 -3.21 -14.10
CA SER A 54 -7.38 -4.66 -14.36
C SER A 54 -6.75 -5.01 -15.72
N ILE A 55 -7.05 -4.25 -16.76
CA ILE A 55 -6.45 -4.42 -18.11
C ILE A 55 -4.94 -4.13 -18.07
N ASP A 56 -4.55 -3.01 -17.47
CA ASP A 56 -3.13 -2.64 -17.36
C ASP A 56 -2.34 -3.62 -16.49
N THR A 57 -2.95 -4.13 -15.41
CA THR A 57 -2.36 -5.19 -14.57
C THR A 57 -2.20 -6.51 -15.34
N GLU A 58 -3.20 -6.92 -16.12
CA GLU A 58 -3.11 -8.11 -16.98
C GLU A 58 -1.93 -8.01 -17.94
N ASN A 59 -1.76 -6.85 -18.60
CA ASN A 59 -0.66 -6.61 -19.52
C ASN A 59 0.71 -6.61 -18.80
N ALA A 60 0.78 -5.97 -17.64
CA ALA A 60 1.99 -5.96 -16.81
C ALA A 60 2.39 -7.37 -16.35
N LEU A 61 1.42 -8.21 -15.92
CA LEU A 61 1.68 -9.59 -15.53
C LEU A 61 2.17 -10.44 -16.70
N LYS A 62 1.62 -10.26 -17.89
CA LYS A 62 2.11 -10.96 -19.11
C LYS A 62 3.56 -10.59 -19.39
N ALA A 63 3.93 -9.30 -19.30
CA ALA A 63 5.29 -8.83 -19.50
C ALA A 63 6.26 -9.34 -18.43
N LEU A 64 5.84 -9.38 -17.16
CA LEU A 64 6.64 -9.92 -16.06
C LEU A 64 6.84 -11.43 -16.17
N ASN A 65 5.80 -12.19 -16.54
CA ASN A 65 5.89 -13.64 -16.73
C ASN A 65 6.90 -14.00 -17.84
N GLN A 66 6.98 -13.21 -18.92
CA GLN A 66 7.97 -13.40 -19.99
C GLN A 66 9.42 -13.22 -19.50
N GLN A 67 9.63 -12.50 -18.40
CA GLN A 67 10.95 -12.28 -17.81
C GLN A 67 11.35 -13.38 -16.79
N ASN A 68 10.50 -14.40 -16.59
CA ASN A 68 10.72 -15.52 -15.66
C ASN A 68 11.06 -15.03 -14.26
N ILE A 69 10.16 -14.24 -13.67
CA ILE A 69 10.31 -13.73 -12.30
C ILE A 69 10.15 -14.86 -11.27
N ASP A 70 10.97 -14.82 -10.19
CA ASP A 70 10.92 -15.77 -9.07
C ASP A 70 9.83 -15.44 -8.06
N GLY A 71 9.29 -14.21 -8.10
CA GLY A 71 8.24 -13.75 -7.20
C GLY A 71 7.73 -12.36 -7.59
N LEU A 72 6.63 -11.93 -6.97
CA LEU A 72 5.94 -10.68 -7.26
C LEU A 72 5.65 -9.88 -5.99
N VAL A 73 6.01 -8.61 -5.99
CA VAL A 73 5.55 -7.60 -5.01
C VAL A 73 4.48 -6.75 -5.68
N VAL A 74 3.26 -6.74 -5.12
CA VAL A 74 2.19 -5.81 -5.52
C VAL A 74 2.19 -4.65 -4.53
N ASP A 75 2.54 -3.47 -4.98
CA ASP A 75 2.64 -2.26 -4.15
C ASP A 75 1.36 -1.44 -4.25
N LEU A 76 0.60 -1.42 -3.17
CA LEU A 76 -0.65 -0.66 -2.98
C LEU A 76 -0.47 0.49 -1.98
N ARG A 77 0.76 0.86 -1.63
CA ARG A 77 0.98 1.99 -0.72
C ARG A 77 0.40 3.26 -1.32
N ASP A 78 -0.27 4.03 -0.48
CA ASP A 78 -0.91 5.31 -0.84
C ASP A 78 -1.99 5.21 -1.94
N ASP A 79 -2.47 4.00 -2.24
CA ASP A 79 -3.56 3.76 -3.18
C ASP A 79 -4.91 4.00 -2.47
N PRO A 80 -5.67 5.07 -2.83
CA PRO A 80 -6.93 5.43 -2.17
C PRO A 80 -8.10 4.50 -2.51
N GLY A 81 -7.88 3.51 -3.38
CA GLY A 81 -8.91 2.61 -3.89
C GLY A 81 -9.47 3.06 -5.24
N GLY A 82 -10.76 2.79 -5.47
CA GLY A 82 -11.45 3.12 -6.73
C GLY A 82 -12.59 2.17 -7.04
N SER A 83 -12.63 1.66 -8.26
CA SER A 83 -13.73 0.84 -8.78
C SER A 83 -13.80 -0.54 -8.14
N LEU A 84 -14.98 -0.89 -7.64
CA LEU A 84 -15.28 -2.23 -7.12
C LEU A 84 -15.20 -3.31 -8.21
N ASP A 85 -15.73 -3.03 -9.41
CA ASP A 85 -15.67 -3.97 -10.54
C ASP A 85 -14.21 -4.27 -10.92
N GLU A 86 -13.37 -3.25 -10.91
CA GLU A 86 -11.97 -3.39 -11.29
C GLU A 86 -11.15 -4.16 -10.24
N VAL A 87 -11.40 -3.95 -8.94
CA VAL A 87 -10.72 -4.75 -7.92
C VAL A 87 -11.13 -6.22 -7.99
N ALA A 88 -12.40 -6.52 -8.26
CA ALA A 88 -12.86 -7.90 -8.42
C ALA A 88 -12.14 -8.60 -9.58
N LYS A 89 -12.08 -7.95 -10.76
CA LYS A 89 -11.33 -8.47 -11.92
C LYS A 89 -9.84 -8.64 -11.62
N MET A 90 -9.24 -7.66 -10.95
CA MET A 90 -7.82 -7.73 -10.61
C MET A 90 -7.53 -8.88 -9.63
N ILE A 91 -8.39 -9.15 -8.64
CA ILE A 91 -8.24 -10.30 -7.75
C ILE A 91 -8.29 -11.61 -8.54
N GLY A 92 -9.17 -11.71 -9.55
CA GLY A 92 -9.29 -12.87 -10.45
C GLY A 92 -8.01 -13.20 -11.23
N LEU A 93 -7.08 -12.25 -11.39
CA LEU A 93 -5.76 -12.52 -11.98
C LEU A 93 -4.85 -13.36 -11.05
N PHE A 94 -5.16 -13.42 -9.75
CA PHE A 94 -4.35 -14.10 -8.71
C PHE A 94 -5.08 -15.25 -8.02
N ILE A 95 -6.42 -15.25 -8.01
CA ILE A 95 -7.28 -16.24 -7.35
C ILE A 95 -8.17 -16.88 -8.41
N LYS A 96 -8.19 -18.21 -8.44
CA LYS A 96 -8.83 -18.97 -9.53
C LYS A 96 -10.37 -18.85 -9.53
N SER A 97 -10.99 -18.85 -8.35
CA SER A 97 -12.46 -18.82 -8.22
C SER A 97 -12.88 -18.62 -6.77
N GLY A 98 -14.10 -18.21 -6.55
CA GLY A 98 -14.74 -18.07 -5.25
C GLY A 98 -15.10 -16.63 -4.91
N PRO A 99 -15.65 -16.40 -3.71
CA PRO A 99 -16.05 -15.07 -3.25
C PRO A 99 -14.83 -14.16 -3.07
N LEU A 100 -14.98 -12.88 -3.45
CA LEU A 100 -13.90 -11.90 -3.38
C LEU A 100 -14.14 -10.86 -2.28
N VAL A 101 -15.40 -10.43 -2.15
CA VAL A 101 -15.86 -9.47 -1.15
C VAL A 101 -17.37 -9.65 -0.95
N GLN A 102 -17.84 -9.33 0.26
CA GLN A 102 -19.26 -9.29 0.57
C GLN A 102 -19.71 -7.83 0.77
N ILE A 103 -20.88 -7.48 0.26
CA ILE A 103 -21.42 -6.12 0.36
C ILE A 103 -22.79 -6.18 1.00
N ARG A 104 -23.00 -5.39 2.05
CA ARG A 104 -24.30 -5.20 2.68
C ARG A 104 -24.84 -3.79 2.36
N ASP A 105 -26.05 -3.74 1.85
CA ASP A 105 -26.77 -2.49 1.60
C ASP A 105 -27.43 -1.93 2.89
N ASN A 106 -28.03 -0.74 2.77
CA ASN A 106 -28.75 -0.08 3.87
C ASN A 106 -30.05 -0.79 4.29
N ARG A 107 -30.53 -1.77 3.52
CA ARG A 107 -31.70 -2.61 3.83
C ARG A 107 -31.30 -3.92 4.49
N GLY A 108 -30.00 -4.19 4.63
CA GLY A 108 -29.48 -5.41 5.22
C GLY A 108 -29.26 -6.56 4.23
N ASN A 109 -29.53 -6.37 2.92
CA ASN A 109 -29.25 -7.40 1.93
C ASN A 109 -27.76 -7.57 1.73
N ILE A 110 -27.30 -8.82 1.68
CA ILE A 110 -25.89 -9.17 1.46
C ILE A 110 -25.74 -9.73 0.05
N GLN A 111 -24.84 -9.13 -0.71
CA GLN A 111 -24.42 -9.61 -2.02
C GLN A 111 -22.97 -10.08 -1.91
N VAL A 112 -22.71 -11.30 -2.37
CA VAL A 112 -21.34 -11.85 -2.51
C VAL A 112 -20.88 -11.56 -3.92
N TYR A 113 -19.71 -10.90 -4.04
CA TYR A 113 -19.07 -10.66 -5.32
C TYR A 113 -18.08 -11.78 -5.60
N GLU A 114 -18.16 -12.31 -6.80
CA GLU A 114 -17.25 -13.33 -7.33
C GLU A 114 -16.59 -12.79 -8.59
N ASP A 115 -15.50 -13.41 -9.03
CA ASP A 115 -14.89 -13.11 -10.32
C ASP A 115 -15.81 -13.61 -11.45
N GLU A 116 -16.25 -12.67 -12.31
CA GLU A 116 -17.09 -12.98 -13.47
C GLU A 116 -16.31 -13.76 -14.55
N ASP A 117 -15.01 -13.49 -14.68
CA ASP A 117 -14.08 -14.10 -15.65
C ASP A 117 -13.46 -15.41 -15.12
N LYS A 118 -14.24 -16.27 -14.49
CA LYS A 118 -13.83 -17.52 -13.83
C LYS A 118 -12.68 -18.24 -14.56
N GLY A 119 -11.53 -18.35 -13.88
CA GLY A 119 -10.42 -19.18 -14.34
C GLY A 119 -9.29 -18.45 -15.07
N LYS A 120 -9.25 -17.13 -15.06
CA LYS A 120 -8.23 -16.32 -15.76
C LYS A 120 -6.91 -16.17 -15.00
N GLN A 121 -6.75 -16.83 -13.83
CA GLN A 121 -5.58 -16.73 -12.97
C GLN A 121 -4.27 -16.69 -13.79
N LEU A 122 -3.66 -15.51 -13.92
CA LEU A 122 -2.47 -15.28 -14.74
C LEU A 122 -1.17 -15.46 -13.97
N TYR A 123 -1.22 -15.28 -12.66
CA TYR A 123 -0.04 -15.40 -11.82
C TYR A 123 -0.29 -16.36 -10.66
N THR A 124 0.47 -17.44 -10.61
CA THR A 124 0.41 -18.49 -9.58
C THR A 124 1.64 -18.53 -8.69
N GLY A 125 2.69 -17.79 -9.05
CA GLY A 125 3.94 -17.74 -8.30
C GLY A 125 3.80 -17.09 -6.92
N PRO A 126 4.88 -17.10 -6.14
CA PRO A 126 4.92 -16.47 -4.83
C PRO A 126 4.68 -14.97 -4.91
N MET A 127 3.94 -14.41 -3.95
CA MET A 127 3.66 -12.98 -3.94
C MET A 127 3.54 -12.40 -2.54
N THR A 128 3.84 -11.11 -2.44
CA THR A 128 3.50 -10.24 -1.30
C THR A 128 2.74 -9.03 -1.79
N VAL A 129 1.87 -8.52 -0.93
CA VAL A 129 1.16 -7.24 -1.15
C VAL A 129 1.66 -6.25 -0.11
N LEU A 130 2.22 -5.16 -0.59
CA LEU A 130 2.74 -4.08 0.25
C LEU A 130 1.67 -3.01 0.43
N ILE A 131 1.29 -2.76 1.68
CA ILE A 131 0.27 -1.78 2.06
C ILE A 131 0.81 -0.80 3.09
N ASN A 132 0.18 0.37 3.16
CA ASN A 132 0.40 1.33 4.24
C ASN A 132 -0.92 1.97 4.70
N GLN A 133 -0.84 2.91 5.60
CA GLN A 133 -2.01 3.61 6.13
C GLN A 133 -2.77 4.42 5.07
N GLY A 134 -2.15 4.74 3.92
CA GLY A 134 -2.77 5.36 2.76
C GLY A 134 -3.54 4.39 1.86
N SER A 135 -3.35 3.07 2.02
CA SER A 135 -4.09 2.05 1.27
C SER A 135 -5.53 2.00 1.76
N ALA A 136 -6.52 2.27 0.89
CA ALA A 136 -7.90 2.44 1.29
C ALA A 136 -8.91 1.74 0.36
N SER A 137 -10.11 1.39 0.87
CA SER A 137 -11.25 0.98 0.05
C SER A 137 -10.96 -0.24 -0.85
N ALA A 138 -10.91 -0.08 -2.19
CA ALA A 138 -10.61 -1.18 -3.12
C ALA A 138 -9.23 -1.83 -2.86
N SER A 139 -8.22 -1.05 -2.45
CA SER A 139 -6.91 -1.59 -2.05
C SER A 139 -7.03 -2.51 -0.85
N GLU A 140 -7.91 -2.17 0.11
CA GLU A 140 -8.19 -3.00 1.28
C GLU A 140 -8.97 -4.27 0.90
N ILE A 141 -9.88 -4.19 -0.08
CA ILE A 141 -10.58 -5.36 -0.62
C ILE A 141 -9.58 -6.32 -1.27
N PHE A 142 -8.67 -5.82 -2.10
CA PHE A 142 -7.62 -6.62 -2.73
C PHE A 142 -6.73 -7.30 -1.68
N ALA A 143 -6.15 -6.52 -0.78
CA ALA A 143 -5.25 -7.03 0.25
C ALA A 143 -5.95 -8.05 1.16
N ALA A 144 -7.21 -7.77 1.58
CA ALA A 144 -8.00 -8.68 2.39
C ALA A 144 -8.30 -10.00 1.68
N ALA A 145 -8.67 -9.97 0.39
CA ALA A 145 -8.91 -11.19 -0.38
C ALA A 145 -7.64 -12.04 -0.51
N ILE A 146 -6.49 -11.43 -0.85
CA ILE A 146 -5.20 -12.14 -0.92
C ILE A 146 -4.84 -12.78 0.42
N GLN A 147 -5.06 -12.06 1.54
CA GLN A 147 -4.80 -12.55 2.89
C GLN A 147 -5.74 -13.71 3.29
N ASP A 148 -7.05 -13.53 3.08
CA ASP A 148 -8.07 -14.51 3.47
C ASP A 148 -7.90 -15.83 2.73
N TYR A 149 -7.52 -15.78 1.46
CA TYR A 149 -7.18 -16.97 0.69
C TYR A 149 -5.81 -17.57 1.04
N GLY A 150 -4.97 -16.86 1.80
CA GLY A 150 -3.58 -17.27 2.00
C GLY A 150 -2.79 -17.33 0.69
N ARG A 151 -3.21 -16.55 -0.33
CA ARG A 151 -2.61 -16.52 -1.65
C ARG A 151 -1.24 -15.83 -1.66
N GLY A 152 -1.03 -14.90 -0.76
CA GLY A 152 0.20 -14.16 -0.54
C GLY A 152 0.22 -13.52 0.84
N LEU A 153 1.37 -13.02 1.26
CA LEU A 153 1.54 -12.31 2.53
C LEU A 153 1.27 -10.82 2.35
N ILE A 154 0.61 -10.24 3.34
CA ILE A 154 0.43 -8.80 3.43
C ILE A 154 1.56 -8.22 4.28
N VAL A 155 2.31 -7.27 3.71
CA VAL A 155 3.50 -6.67 4.32
C VAL A 155 3.31 -5.16 4.44
N GLY A 156 3.80 -4.54 5.50
CA GLY A 156 3.74 -3.09 5.66
C GLY A 156 3.11 -2.62 6.95
N SER A 157 2.24 -1.62 6.90
CA SER A 157 1.48 -1.11 8.04
C SER A 157 -0.02 -1.23 7.82
N THR A 158 -0.80 -1.18 8.92
CA THR A 158 -2.26 -1.29 8.86
C THR A 158 -2.85 -0.22 7.95
N SER A 159 -3.77 -0.61 7.08
CA SER A 159 -4.43 0.26 6.11
C SER A 159 -5.42 1.26 6.73
N THR A 160 -6.03 2.10 5.90
CA THR A 160 -6.93 3.21 6.30
C THR A 160 -8.12 2.78 7.15
N GLY A 161 -8.74 1.65 6.84
CA GLY A 161 -9.97 1.18 7.48
C GLY A 161 -11.26 1.73 6.86
N LYS A 162 -11.26 2.04 5.55
CA LYS A 162 -12.45 2.51 4.85
C LYS A 162 -13.27 1.32 4.31
N GLY A 163 -14.24 0.84 5.12
CA GLY A 163 -15.12 -0.27 4.80
C GLY A 163 -16.50 0.14 4.27
N SER A 164 -16.63 1.34 3.70
CA SER A 164 -17.91 1.87 3.21
C SER A 164 -17.82 2.30 1.74
N ALA A 165 -18.93 2.17 1.00
CA ALA A 165 -19.06 2.66 -0.37
C ALA A 165 -20.14 3.75 -0.45
N GLN A 166 -19.80 4.83 -1.18
CA GLN A 166 -20.65 5.97 -1.42
C GLN A 166 -21.18 5.98 -2.85
N ILE A 167 -22.34 6.58 -3.01
CA ILE A 167 -22.86 7.02 -4.30
C ILE A 167 -22.87 8.54 -4.34
N GLN A 168 -22.67 9.07 -5.54
CA GLN A 168 -22.83 10.49 -5.81
C GLN A 168 -24.23 10.73 -6.40
N LEU A 169 -24.94 11.68 -5.82
CA LEU A 169 -26.25 12.17 -6.29
C LEU A 169 -26.02 13.51 -6.99
N ASP A 170 -26.02 13.51 -8.33
CA ASP A 170 -25.65 14.67 -9.14
C ASP A 170 -26.82 15.59 -9.52
N ASN A 171 -28.07 15.13 -9.34
CA ASN A 171 -29.25 15.84 -9.83
C ASN A 171 -30.00 16.59 -8.70
N LEU A 172 -29.28 17.20 -7.79
CA LEU A 172 -29.88 18.04 -6.77
C LEU A 172 -29.99 19.49 -7.28
N ALA A 173 -31.05 20.20 -6.85
CA ALA A 173 -31.33 21.57 -7.30
C ALA A 173 -30.16 22.55 -7.07
N LEU A 174 -29.29 22.30 -6.06
CA LEU A 174 -28.18 23.15 -5.65
C LEU A 174 -26.88 22.34 -5.45
N GLY A 175 -26.50 21.55 -6.46
CA GLY A 175 -25.22 20.83 -6.43
C GLY A 175 -25.34 19.30 -6.39
N SER A 176 -24.35 18.62 -5.79
CA SER A 176 -24.31 17.17 -5.63
C SER A 176 -24.12 16.79 -4.17
N ALA A 177 -24.55 15.59 -3.80
CA ALA A 177 -24.31 15.00 -2.48
C ALA A 177 -23.69 13.61 -2.60
N THR A 178 -22.80 13.30 -1.68
CA THR A 178 -22.22 11.97 -1.54
C THR A 178 -22.90 11.26 -0.37
N LEU A 179 -23.51 10.11 -0.62
CA LEU A 179 -24.24 9.34 0.37
C LEU A 179 -23.63 7.96 0.54
N THR A 180 -23.32 7.58 1.77
CA THR A 180 -22.91 6.20 2.10
C THR A 180 -24.12 5.28 2.02
N GLN A 181 -24.04 4.28 1.15
CA GLN A 181 -25.15 3.33 0.91
C GLN A 181 -24.79 1.89 1.27
N ARG A 182 -23.53 1.52 1.27
CA ARG A 182 -23.09 0.14 1.41
C ARG A 182 -21.90 0.04 2.33
N LYS A 183 -21.76 -1.12 2.99
CA LYS A 183 -20.55 -1.54 3.69
C LYS A 183 -20.01 -2.80 3.03
N PHE A 184 -18.69 -2.92 2.95
CA PHE A 184 -18.08 -4.15 2.49
C PHE A 184 -17.40 -4.88 3.64
N TYR A 185 -17.36 -6.18 3.44
CA TYR A 185 -16.88 -7.15 4.40
C TYR A 185 -15.94 -8.12 3.69
N ARG A 186 -14.93 -8.55 4.40
CA ARG A 186 -14.07 -9.65 3.98
C ARG A 186 -14.93 -10.91 3.76
N ILE A 187 -14.42 -11.85 2.98
CA ILE A 187 -15.07 -13.15 2.80
C ILE A 187 -15.20 -13.92 4.12
N THR A 188 -14.32 -13.66 5.08
CA THR A 188 -14.38 -14.16 6.46
C THR A 188 -15.44 -13.50 7.34
N GLY A 189 -16.15 -12.49 6.82
CA GLY A 189 -17.27 -11.82 7.46
C GLY A 189 -16.92 -10.56 8.27
N GLY A 190 -15.67 -10.29 8.54
CA GLY A 190 -15.25 -9.07 9.23
C GLY A 190 -15.25 -7.84 8.29
N SER A 191 -15.67 -6.67 8.77
CA SER A 191 -15.51 -5.42 8.02
C SER A 191 -14.07 -4.90 8.10
N THR A 192 -13.59 -4.20 7.07
CA THR A 192 -12.36 -3.39 7.15
C THR A 192 -12.60 -2.06 7.87
N GLN A 193 -13.86 -1.65 8.05
CA GLN A 193 -14.22 -0.37 8.66
C GLN A 193 -13.51 -0.13 9.99
N ASN A 194 -12.85 1.01 10.15
CA ASN A 194 -12.04 1.43 11.31
C ASN A 194 -10.80 0.57 11.63
N LYS A 195 -10.81 -0.71 11.27
CA LYS A 195 -9.71 -1.64 11.61
C LYS A 195 -8.65 -1.74 10.52
N GLY A 196 -9.05 -1.55 9.26
CA GLY A 196 -8.19 -1.78 8.12
C GLY A 196 -7.83 -3.26 7.93
N VAL A 197 -6.89 -3.48 7.04
CA VAL A 197 -6.19 -4.76 6.86
C VAL A 197 -4.92 -4.70 7.69
N VAL A 198 -4.80 -5.61 8.65
CA VAL A 198 -3.59 -5.72 9.48
C VAL A 198 -2.59 -6.60 8.72
N PRO A 199 -1.35 -6.12 8.47
CA PRO A 199 -0.37 -6.89 7.72
C PRO A 199 0.09 -8.12 8.50
N ASP A 200 0.47 -9.18 7.77
CA ASP A 200 1.05 -10.40 8.31
C ASP A 200 2.47 -10.16 8.81
N VAL A 201 3.23 -9.31 8.11
CA VAL A 201 4.56 -8.85 8.51
C VAL A 201 4.62 -7.33 8.55
N ARG A 202 4.94 -6.81 9.74
CA ARG A 202 4.92 -5.37 10.00
C ARG A 202 6.23 -4.70 9.62
N LEU A 203 6.11 -3.59 8.89
CA LEU A 203 7.21 -2.66 8.64
C LEU A 203 7.00 -1.36 9.41
N VAL A 204 8.06 -0.55 9.48
CA VAL A 204 7.99 0.80 10.06
C VAL A 204 6.83 1.57 9.43
N ASN A 205 5.96 2.12 10.27
CA ASN A 205 4.83 2.94 9.81
C ASN A 205 5.25 4.41 9.80
N ILE A 206 5.34 5.01 8.63
CA ILE A 206 5.67 6.43 8.47
C ILE A 206 4.60 7.39 9.01
N TYR A 207 3.39 6.88 9.27
CA TYR A 207 2.26 7.62 9.82
C TYR A 207 2.03 7.33 11.31
N GLU A 208 2.98 6.66 11.97
CA GLU A 208 2.85 6.29 13.39
C GLU A 208 2.66 7.54 14.28
N GLY A 209 1.66 7.49 15.15
CA GLY A 209 1.30 8.62 16.02
C GLY A 209 0.41 9.68 15.35
N MET A 210 0.19 9.64 14.04
CA MET A 210 -0.73 10.56 13.35
C MET A 210 -2.18 10.09 13.46
N GLU A 211 -3.10 11.04 13.61
CA GLU A 211 -4.53 10.77 13.43
C GLU A 211 -4.83 10.65 11.94
N PHE A 212 -4.93 9.43 11.46
CA PHE A 212 -5.15 9.12 10.05
C PHE A 212 -6.12 7.95 9.88
N GLY A 213 -6.91 7.99 8.79
CA GLY A 213 -7.87 6.95 8.44
C GLY A 213 -9.25 7.14 9.06
N GLU A 214 -10.15 6.19 8.76
CA GLU A 214 -11.57 6.25 9.17
C GLU A 214 -11.76 6.37 10.69
N ARG A 215 -10.94 5.69 11.48
CA ARG A 215 -11.02 5.71 12.95
C ARG A 215 -10.77 7.10 13.57
N SER A 216 -10.14 8.01 12.84
CA SER A 216 -9.87 9.38 13.31
C SER A 216 -10.98 10.37 12.93
N MET A 217 -11.97 9.95 12.16
CA MET A 217 -13.11 10.79 11.80
C MET A 217 -14.00 11.07 13.02
N LYS A 218 -14.69 12.21 13.03
CA LYS A 218 -15.54 12.63 14.16
C LYS A 218 -16.66 11.64 14.47
N ASN A 219 -17.26 11.01 13.46
CA ASN A 219 -18.36 10.04 13.60
C ASN A 219 -18.17 8.88 12.61
N PRO A 220 -17.18 8.01 12.84
CA PRO A 220 -16.95 6.89 11.94
C PRO A 220 -18.08 5.86 12.06
N LEU A 221 -18.41 5.18 10.96
CA LEU A 221 -19.30 4.03 11.01
C LEU A 221 -18.66 2.94 11.89
N ALA A 222 -19.46 2.33 12.76
CA ALA A 222 -18.98 1.29 13.65
C ALA A 222 -18.47 0.06 12.86
N TRP A 223 -17.44 -0.58 13.38
CA TRP A 223 -17.03 -1.91 12.92
C TRP A 223 -18.06 -2.95 13.31
N ASP A 224 -18.36 -3.88 12.40
CA ASP A 224 -19.25 -5.00 12.64
C ASP A 224 -18.86 -6.22 11.78
N THR A 225 -19.63 -7.29 11.90
CA THR A 225 -19.42 -8.54 11.16
C THR A 225 -20.71 -9.03 10.54
N ILE A 226 -20.58 -9.85 9.51
CA ILE A 226 -21.64 -10.66 8.89
C ILE A 226 -21.18 -12.12 8.84
N ARG A 227 -22.04 -13.01 8.38
CA ARG A 227 -21.68 -14.42 8.19
C ARG A 227 -20.58 -14.53 7.12
N ALA A 228 -19.56 -15.37 7.38
CA ALA A 228 -18.54 -15.69 6.38
C ALA A 228 -19.16 -16.34 5.14
N ALA A 229 -18.67 -15.96 3.97
CA ALA A 229 -18.98 -16.66 2.72
C ALA A 229 -18.23 -18.00 2.68
N PRO A 230 -18.79 -19.06 2.08
CA PRO A 230 -18.07 -20.32 1.93
C PRO A 230 -16.95 -20.14 0.89
N TYR A 231 -15.71 -20.45 1.29
CA TYR A 231 -14.54 -20.42 0.40
C TYR A 231 -13.52 -21.48 0.79
N GLN A 232 -12.59 -21.79 -0.10
CA GLN A 232 -11.48 -22.67 0.17
C GLN A 232 -10.17 -21.91 0.08
N PRO A 233 -9.34 -21.87 1.14
CA PRO A 233 -8.03 -21.23 1.10
C PRO A 233 -7.13 -21.84 0.01
N ALA A 234 -6.36 -21.00 -0.66
CA ALA A 234 -5.33 -21.40 -1.61
C ALA A 234 -4.01 -21.80 -0.90
N GLY A 235 -3.82 -21.31 0.32
CA GLY A 235 -2.68 -21.60 1.16
C GLY A 235 -2.97 -21.25 2.62
N ASN A 236 -2.01 -21.55 3.49
CA ASN A 236 -2.07 -21.16 4.90
C ASN A 236 -0.66 -20.95 5.45
N TYR A 237 -0.46 -19.85 6.15
CA TYR A 237 0.75 -19.57 6.93
C TYR A 237 0.45 -19.79 8.40
N SER A 238 1.17 -20.73 9.05
CA SER A 238 0.98 -20.97 10.46
C SER A 238 1.38 -19.75 11.29
N ARG A 239 0.86 -19.65 12.51
CA ARG A 239 1.22 -18.58 13.44
C ARG A 239 2.72 -18.52 13.71
N GLU A 240 3.36 -19.67 13.85
CA GLU A 240 4.80 -19.82 14.09
C GLU A 240 5.59 -19.29 12.87
N THR A 241 5.14 -19.63 11.65
CA THR A 241 5.75 -19.10 10.42
C THR A 241 5.68 -17.58 10.39
N LEU A 242 4.51 -16.99 10.66
CA LEU A 242 4.33 -15.54 10.66
C LEU A 242 5.18 -14.86 11.74
N GLN A 243 5.31 -15.46 12.93
CA GLN A 243 6.18 -14.96 14.00
C GLN A 243 7.65 -14.96 13.58
N SER A 244 8.12 -16.05 12.95
CA SER A 244 9.48 -16.16 12.43
C SER A 244 9.77 -15.12 11.35
N LEU A 245 8.85 -14.94 10.38
CA LEU A 245 8.99 -13.93 9.33
C LEU A 245 9.05 -12.52 9.91
N ASN A 246 8.21 -12.20 10.90
CA ASN A 246 8.25 -10.90 11.59
C ASN A 246 9.59 -10.69 12.30
N ALA A 247 10.13 -11.70 13.00
CA ALA A 247 11.42 -11.59 13.68
C ALA A 247 12.57 -11.34 12.71
N LEU A 248 12.63 -12.09 11.59
CA LEU A 248 13.64 -11.89 10.54
C LEU A 248 13.53 -10.50 9.89
N SER A 249 12.32 -10.06 9.61
CA SER A 249 12.08 -8.73 9.05
C SER A 249 12.51 -7.62 10.03
N GLN A 250 12.19 -7.74 11.32
CA GLN A 250 12.60 -6.78 12.33
C GLN A 250 14.13 -6.67 12.45
N GLN A 251 14.85 -7.79 12.36
CA GLN A 251 16.32 -7.78 12.34
C GLN A 251 16.86 -7.00 11.13
N ARG A 252 16.33 -7.23 9.92
CA ARG A 252 16.75 -6.49 8.73
C ARG A 252 16.40 -5.01 8.80
N GLN A 253 15.19 -4.67 9.29
CA GLN A 253 14.80 -3.28 9.49
C GLN A 253 15.72 -2.55 10.47
N ALA A 254 16.11 -3.20 11.58
CA ALA A 254 17.02 -2.61 12.56
C ALA A 254 18.44 -2.36 12.00
N ALA A 255 18.88 -3.19 11.06
CA ALA A 255 20.17 -3.06 10.40
C ALA A 255 20.17 -2.12 9.18
N ASN A 256 19.00 -1.70 8.70
CA ASN A 256 18.85 -0.90 7.49
C ASN A 256 18.75 0.60 7.80
N ALA A 257 19.65 1.39 7.20
CA ALA A 257 19.72 2.83 7.44
C ALA A 257 18.42 3.60 7.09
N GLN A 258 17.66 3.13 6.08
CA GLN A 258 16.40 3.77 5.68
C GLN A 258 15.33 3.58 6.78
N PHE A 259 15.16 2.36 7.29
CA PHE A 259 14.20 2.09 8.35
C PHE A 259 14.60 2.75 9.68
N ALA A 260 15.90 2.80 9.99
CA ALA A 260 16.43 3.54 11.15
C ALA A 260 16.11 5.04 11.04
N TYR A 261 16.32 5.63 9.86
CA TYR A 261 15.96 7.02 9.55
C TYR A 261 14.47 7.29 9.74
N LEU A 262 13.60 6.48 9.13
CA LEU A 262 12.15 6.62 9.25
C LEU A 262 11.67 6.49 10.70
N SER A 263 12.24 5.55 11.46
CA SER A 263 11.94 5.39 12.89
C SER A 263 12.34 6.63 13.70
N GLN A 264 13.45 7.25 13.33
CA GLN A 264 13.91 8.47 13.99
C GLN A 264 13.03 9.68 13.64
N LEU A 265 12.59 9.80 12.39
CA LEU A 265 11.62 10.83 11.99
C LEU A 265 10.30 10.68 12.76
N ASN A 266 9.79 9.46 12.96
CA ASN A 266 8.59 9.22 13.77
C ASN A 266 8.78 9.70 15.22
N ARG A 267 9.94 9.42 15.84
CA ARG A 267 10.23 9.92 17.20
C ARG A 267 10.24 11.44 17.25
N ILE A 268 10.90 12.09 16.29
CA ILE A 268 10.96 13.56 16.21
C ILE A 268 9.55 14.13 16.05
N ARG A 269 8.71 13.57 15.17
CA ARG A 269 7.33 14.00 14.96
C ARG A 269 6.49 13.85 16.23
N ASN A 270 6.61 12.75 16.96
CA ASN A 270 5.89 12.55 18.23
C ASN A 270 6.31 13.54 19.32
N GLU A 271 7.50 14.16 19.21
CA GLU A 271 7.91 15.27 20.09
C GLU A 271 7.21 16.59 19.72
N GLU A 272 6.87 16.76 18.43
CA GLU A 272 6.15 17.92 17.89
C GLU A 272 4.63 17.82 18.06
N ASP A 273 4.12 16.71 18.64
CA ASP A 273 2.69 16.42 18.71
C ASP A 273 1.85 17.66 19.07
N ASP A 274 0.93 18.02 18.15
CA ASP A 274 0.01 19.16 18.23
C ASP A 274 -0.90 19.14 19.47
N LYS A 275 -0.99 18.01 20.17
CA LYS A 275 -1.73 17.85 21.45
C LYS A 275 -1.03 18.50 22.63
N LYS A 276 0.26 18.83 22.49
CA LYS A 276 1.00 19.57 23.53
C LYS A 276 0.70 21.06 23.43
N PRO A 277 0.53 21.77 24.56
CA PRO A 277 0.34 23.21 24.54
C PRO A 277 1.49 23.90 23.81
N VAL A 278 1.18 24.61 22.73
CA VAL A 278 2.16 25.39 21.99
C VAL A 278 2.48 26.63 22.79
N LYS A 279 3.74 26.86 23.12
CA LYS A 279 4.18 28.07 23.77
C LYS A 279 3.92 29.29 22.85
N LEU A 280 3.37 30.36 23.39
CA LEU A 280 3.09 31.58 22.64
C LEU A 280 4.31 32.50 22.49
N ASP A 281 5.32 32.36 23.36
CA ASP A 281 6.55 33.12 23.26
C ASP A 281 7.34 32.77 21.98
N ILE A 282 7.70 33.81 21.22
CA ILE A 282 8.36 33.66 19.92
C ILE A 282 9.76 33.07 20.04
N ASN A 283 10.49 33.33 21.13
CA ASN A 283 11.84 32.83 21.32
C ASN A 283 11.82 31.33 21.70
N ASP A 284 10.84 30.95 22.54
CA ASP A 284 10.60 29.55 22.84
C ASP A 284 10.25 28.76 21.57
N ARG A 285 9.39 29.29 20.69
CA ARG A 285 9.04 28.68 19.41
C ARG A 285 10.24 28.57 18.46
N ARG A 286 11.06 29.62 18.37
CA ARG A 286 12.29 29.61 17.55
C ARG A 286 13.29 28.57 18.07
N THR A 287 13.45 28.50 19.38
CA THR A 287 14.33 27.50 20.02
C THR A 287 13.85 26.08 19.76
N PHE A 288 12.55 25.84 19.94
CA PHE A 288 11.93 24.55 19.66
C PHE A 288 12.17 24.14 18.19
N ARG A 289 11.86 25.03 17.23
CA ARG A 289 12.07 24.78 15.80
C ARG A 289 13.53 24.44 15.49
N LYS A 290 14.49 25.21 15.99
CA LYS A 290 15.91 24.92 15.79
C LYS A 290 16.31 23.56 16.33
N ASN A 291 15.75 23.14 17.47
CA ASN A 291 16.03 21.82 18.04
C ASN A 291 15.50 20.69 17.13
N ILE A 292 14.28 20.85 16.57
CA ILE A 292 13.71 19.88 15.63
C ILE A 292 14.53 19.82 14.34
N GLU A 293 14.88 20.97 13.76
CA GLU A 293 15.73 21.07 12.56
C GLU A 293 17.08 20.37 12.77
N ALA A 294 17.72 20.57 13.94
CA ALA A 294 18.95 19.91 14.29
C ALA A 294 18.81 18.39 14.39
N LYS A 295 17.71 17.88 14.98
CA LYS A 295 17.41 16.45 15.08
C LYS A 295 17.16 15.83 13.71
N MET A 296 16.38 16.51 12.86
CA MET A 296 16.10 16.03 11.50
C MET A 296 17.38 15.99 10.65
N LEU A 297 18.21 17.04 10.74
CA LEU A 297 19.52 17.07 10.06
C LEU A 297 20.44 15.96 10.55
N ALA A 298 20.48 15.71 11.86
CA ALA A 298 21.29 14.63 12.43
C ALA A 298 20.81 13.24 11.95
N ALA A 299 19.49 13.02 11.88
CA ALA A 299 18.91 11.79 11.38
C ALA A 299 19.27 11.56 9.90
N GLU A 300 19.12 12.57 9.07
CA GLU A 300 19.50 12.52 7.65
C GLU A 300 21.00 12.27 7.47
N ASN A 301 21.84 12.99 8.21
CA ASN A 301 23.28 12.81 8.13
C ASN A 301 23.73 11.41 8.57
N ALA A 302 23.07 10.81 9.57
CA ALA A 302 23.33 9.43 9.97
C ALA A 302 22.98 8.46 8.84
N ARG A 303 21.84 8.67 8.16
CA ARG A 303 21.42 7.89 6.99
C ARG A 303 22.46 8.01 5.86
N ARG A 304 22.86 9.23 5.53
CA ARG A 304 23.83 9.51 4.46
C ARG A 304 25.19 8.83 4.75
N GLN A 305 25.69 8.97 5.97
CA GLN A 305 26.94 8.32 6.37
C GLN A 305 26.87 6.80 6.25
N ALA A 306 25.76 6.20 6.67
CA ALA A 306 25.54 4.75 6.52
C ALA A 306 25.53 4.29 5.06
N ASN A 307 25.10 5.16 4.13
CA ASN A 307 25.10 4.93 2.70
C ASN A 307 26.40 5.36 1.99
N GLY A 308 27.41 5.85 2.72
CA GLY A 308 28.67 6.35 2.14
C GLY A 308 28.53 7.72 1.46
N GLU A 309 27.47 8.46 1.76
CA GLU A 309 27.20 9.80 1.23
C GLU A 309 27.76 10.89 2.16
N SER A 310 28.15 12.04 1.60
CA SER A 310 28.62 13.18 2.39
C SER A 310 27.48 13.82 3.20
N PRO A 311 27.69 14.11 4.50
CA PRO A 311 26.68 14.76 5.31
C PRO A 311 26.46 16.22 4.89
N TYR A 312 25.27 16.74 5.13
CA TYR A 312 24.99 18.17 4.98
C TYR A 312 25.58 18.95 6.14
N SER A 313 26.20 20.10 5.84
CA SER A 313 26.83 20.96 6.86
C SER A 313 25.84 21.76 7.68
N THR A 314 24.67 22.10 7.11
CA THR A 314 23.65 22.92 7.75
C THR A 314 22.24 22.47 7.34
N TRP A 315 21.25 22.84 8.13
CA TRP A 315 19.84 22.67 7.81
C TRP A 315 19.46 23.35 6.48
N THR A 316 19.97 24.56 6.25
CA THR A 316 19.71 25.31 5.01
C THR A 316 20.27 24.56 3.77
N ALA A 317 21.46 23.96 3.88
CA ALA A 317 22.01 23.16 2.79
C ALA A 317 21.17 21.90 2.51
N TYR A 318 20.65 21.26 3.57
CA TYR A 318 19.71 20.14 3.43
C TYR A 318 18.41 20.56 2.74
N GLN A 319 17.78 21.65 3.20
CA GLN A 319 16.55 22.17 2.59
C GLN A 319 16.75 22.53 1.11
N ALA A 320 17.82 23.23 0.77
CA ALA A 320 18.12 23.57 -0.63
C ALA A 320 18.29 22.33 -1.52
N ALA A 321 18.89 21.26 -0.99
CA ALA A 321 19.00 19.99 -1.72
C ALA A 321 17.64 19.32 -1.93
N GLN A 322 16.77 19.33 -0.90
CA GLN A 322 15.41 18.79 -1.01
C GLN A 322 14.57 19.58 -2.03
N ASP A 323 14.64 20.91 -2.00
CA ASP A 323 13.92 21.77 -2.94
C ASP A 323 14.38 21.52 -4.38
N ALA A 324 15.69 21.38 -4.60
CA ALA A 324 16.26 21.06 -5.91
C ALA A 324 15.81 19.66 -6.40
N GLU A 325 15.79 18.67 -5.53
CA GLU A 325 15.26 17.33 -5.87
C GLU A 325 13.78 17.38 -6.23
N LEU A 326 12.96 18.07 -5.47
CA LEU A 326 11.54 18.24 -5.74
C LEU A 326 11.31 18.94 -7.08
N GLU A 327 12.11 19.97 -7.40
CA GLU A 327 12.04 20.67 -8.69
C GLU A 327 12.36 19.72 -9.85
N VAL A 328 13.43 18.94 -9.76
CA VAL A 328 13.80 17.94 -10.77
C VAL A 328 12.67 16.92 -10.95
N ARG A 329 12.18 16.38 -9.83
CA ARG A 329 11.08 15.38 -9.85
C ARG A 329 9.79 15.94 -10.44
N SER A 330 9.47 17.22 -10.20
CA SER A 330 8.27 17.87 -10.74
C SER A 330 8.30 18.00 -12.27
N ARG A 331 9.47 18.06 -12.87
CA ARG A 331 9.68 18.15 -14.32
C ARG A 331 9.66 16.80 -15.04
N LEU A 332 9.86 15.71 -14.31
CA LEU A 332 9.89 14.36 -14.86
C LEU A 332 8.49 13.74 -14.87
N LYS A 333 8.20 12.92 -15.89
CA LYS A 333 7.03 12.04 -15.88
C LYS A 333 7.12 11.06 -14.72
N GLN A 334 5.98 10.63 -14.20
CA GLN A 334 5.93 9.74 -13.03
C GLN A 334 6.78 8.47 -13.21
N ALA A 335 6.74 7.86 -14.40
CA ALA A 335 7.53 6.67 -14.73
C ALA A 335 9.04 6.92 -14.78
N GLU A 336 9.47 8.16 -15.04
CA GLU A 336 10.87 8.57 -15.16
C GLU A 336 11.47 9.05 -13.83
N ARG A 337 10.62 9.26 -12.81
CA ARG A 337 11.07 9.73 -11.50
C ARG A 337 11.91 8.67 -10.80
N PRO A 338 13.13 9.00 -10.35
CA PRO A 338 13.92 8.10 -9.52
C PRO A 338 13.10 7.66 -8.31
N LYS A 339 13.18 6.39 -7.95
CA LYS A 339 12.54 5.89 -6.73
C LYS A 339 13.28 6.42 -5.51
N LEU A 340 12.52 6.83 -4.50
CA LEU A 340 13.11 7.28 -3.25
C LEU A 340 13.73 6.08 -2.52
N PRO A 341 14.94 6.21 -1.96
CA PRO A 341 15.63 5.11 -1.27
C PRO A 341 14.78 4.47 -0.16
N GLU A 342 14.03 5.27 0.59
CA GLU A 342 13.11 4.78 1.60
C GLU A 342 11.96 3.99 0.99
N SER A 343 11.44 4.41 -0.15
CA SER A 343 10.38 3.67 -0.87
C SER A 343 10.89 2.32 -1.36
N GLU A 344 12.11 2.27 -1.91
CA GLU A 344 12.76 1.03 -2.34
C GLU A 344 13.04 0.07 -1.19
N ALA A 345 13.43 0.57 -0.02
CA ALA A 345 13.67 -0.26 1.15
C ALA A 345 12.44 -1.11 1.52
N PHE A 346 11.23 -0.54 1.43
CA PHE A 346 9.99 -1.28 1.66
C PHE A 346 9.76 -2.40 0.63
N VAL A 347 9.99 -2.11 -0.66
CA VAL A 347 9.84 -3.08 -1.75
C VAL A 347 10.82 -4.23 -1.59
N ILE A 348 12.08 -3.91 -1.30
CA ILE A 348 13.14 -4.91 -1.06
C ILE A 348 12.79 -5.77 0.16
N GLU A 349 12.31 -5.17 1.25
CA GLU A 349 11.93 -5.94 2.44
C GLU A 349 10.71 -6.83 2.19
N ALA A 350 9.70 -6.36 1.46
CA ALA A 350 8.56 -7.20 1.06
C ALA A 350 9.00 -8.40 0.21
N ALA A 351 9.96 -8.19 -0.68
CA ALA A 351 10.56 -9.26 -1.47
C ALA A 351 11.37 -10.26 -0.60
N ASN A 352 12.14 -9.77 0.37
CA ASN A 352 12.86 -10.64 1.32
C ASN A 352 11.90 -11.48 2.15
N VAL A 353 10.83 -10.91 2.67
CA VAL A 353 9.77 -11.63 3.40
C VAL A 353 9.18 -12.75 2.55
N MET A 354 8.92 -12.49 1.27
CA MET A 354 8.42 -13.49 0.33
C MET A 354 9.40 -14.65 0.14
N LEU A 355 10.69 -14.37 -0.04
CA LEU A 355 11.73 -15.40 -0.20
C LEU A 355 11.92 -16.23 1.08
N ASP A 356 11.86 -15.60 2.25
CA ASP A 356 11.88 -16.30 3.54
C ASP A 356 10.69 -17.25 3.68
N ALA A 357 9.48 -16.80 3.29
CA ALA A 357 8.28 -17.61 3.35
C ALA A 357 8.35 -18.84 2.43
N GLN A 358 8.91 -18.70 1.23
CA GLN A 358 9.14 -19.83 0.32
C GLN A 358 10.05 -20.88 0.96
N THR A 359 11.11 -20.42 1.62
CA THR A 359 12.06 -21.32 2.28
C THR A 359 11.41 -22.08 3.44
N ALA A 360 10.58 -21.40 4.24
CA ALA A 360 9.87 -22.02 5.34
C ALA A 360 8.84 -23.06 4.86
N ASN A 361 8.20 -22.85 3.71
CA ASN A 361 7.27 -23.81 3.13
C ASN A 361 7.97 -25.04 2.53
N ASN A 362 9.15 -24.87 1.94
CA ASN A 362 9.94 -25.99 1.36
C ASN A 362 10.61 -26.88 2.44
N GLN A 363 10.64 -26.43 3.70
CA GLN A 363 11.18 -27.20 4.83
C GLN A 363 10.10 -27.98 5.61
N ARG A 364 8.84 -27.91 5.19
CA ARG A 364 7.78 -28.75 5.75
C ARG A 364 7.88 -30.14 5.11
N PRO A 365 7.93 -31.23 5.94
CA PRO A 365 7.99 -32.60 5.46
C PRO A 365 6.74 -32.99 4.68
#